data_96cc2e0955216cc214e25f08ab0fb867
#
_entry.id   96cc2e0955216cc214e25f08ab0fb867
#
_cell.length_a   1.000
_cell.length_b   1.000
_cell.length_c   1.000
_cell.angle_alpha   90.00
_cell.angle_beta   90.00
_cell.angle_gamma   90.00
#
_symmetry.space_group_name_H-M   'P 1'
#
loop_
_entity.id
_entity.type
_entity.pdbx_description
1 polymer ?
#
loop_
_entity_poly.entity_id
_entity_poly.type
_entity_poly.pdbx_seq_one_letter_code
_entity_poly.pdbx_strand_id
1 'polypeptide(L)'
;MKHRFMIWAHWAVLLLMVLSFAACGSDGGGDNGEGSGSGSTVTKNENQNPASGYNTNKTSLKAAQRMEFPNIKKPAANYYVIVHTLSGTANQYSYAGKNYTFDADGINFCTIWDTNKKSQLCSCYRLHRGYGGSHNRVIGLTYPADDDLPSQYRIDDYMRGSGFQHGHILPQTERTFSYDANRQTNYLTNMQPQYPQFNGYDDKDNSHTGLWLLMEGKVQKLAKRLGANDTLFVCKGGTIQEGQVLKKLKGQMIVPKYFFMAVLRKTQSGYSAFGFWTEHLSSYVPSNYNLRQNAMSIAELEKLTGIDFFCNLPDDIEEKVEKSFSPILWDF
;
A
#
# COMPACT_ATOMS: atom_id res chain seq x y z
N MET A 1 -44.92 41.85 20.83
CA MET A 1 -45.54 40.68 20.18
C MET A 1 -44.55 39.55 20.16
N LYS A 2 -44.84 38.48 20.90
CA LYS A 2 -43.96 37.32 21.09
C LYS A 2 -44.27 36.32 20.00
N HIS A 3 -43.30 35.84 19.23
CA HIS A 3 -43.44 34.60 18.44
C HIS A 3 -42.40 33.60 18.92
N ARG A 4 -42.94 32.54 19.52
CA ARG A 4 -42.24 31.29 19.85
C ARG A 4 -42.11 30.45 18.57
N PHE A 5 -40.89 29.99 18.24
CA PHE A 5 -40.70 28.89 17.29
C PHE A 5 -40.45 27.60 18.05
N MET A 6 -41.32 26.63 17.78
CA MET A 6 -41.27 25.26 18.27
C MET A 6 -40.18 24.50 17.52
N ILE A 7 -39.25 23.88 18.27
CA ILE A 7 -38.25 22.96 17.76
C ILE A 7 -38.85 21.55 17.78
N TRP A 8 -38.98 20.93 16.62
CA TRP A 8 -39.32 19.50 16.48
C TRP A 8 -38.06 18.68 16.51
N ALA A 9 -37.90 17.88 17.55
CA ALA A 9 -36.85 16.86 17.65
C ALA A 9 -37.29 15.60 16.91
N HIS A 10 -36.55 15.22 15.86
CA HIS A 10 -36.72 13.91 15.22
C HIS A 10 -35.75 12.93 15.84
N TRP A 11 -36.28 11.95 16.53
CA TRP A 11 -35.54 10.79 17.02
C TRP A 11 -35.38 9.81 15.87
N ALA A 12 -34.12 9.60 15.42
CA ALA A 12 -33.78 8.50 14.53
C ALA A 12 -33.48 7.28 15.38
N VAL A 13 -34.30 6.26 15.27
CA VAL A 13 -34.07 4.94 15.89
C VAL A 13 -32.99 4.20 15.11
N LEU A 14 -31.85 4.00 15.75
CA LEU A 14 -30.80 3.14 15.24
C LEU A 14 -31.15 1.68 15.58
N LEU A 15 -31.48 0.88 14.59
CA LEU A 15 -31.72 -0.56 14.75
C LEU A 15 -30.35 -1.26 14.78
N LEU A 16 -29.87 -1.60 15.98
CA LEU A 16 -28.74 -2.51 16.16
C LEU A 16 -29.26 -3.95 16.00
N MET A 17 -28.88 -4.61 14.90
CA MET A 17 -28.98 -6.08 14.82
C MET A 17 -27.81 -6.71 15.57
N VAL A 18 -28.08 -7.17 16.77
CA VAL A 18 -27.20 -8.06 17.53
C VAL A 18 -27.52 -9.49 17.09
N LEU A 19 -26.61 -10.14 16.38
CA LEU A 19 -26.66 -11.58 16.15
C LEU A 19 -26.10 -12.28 17.39
N SER A 20 -26.99 -12.79 18.23
CA SER A 20 -26.66 -13.65 19.36
C SER A 20 -26.43 -15.08 18.86
N PHE A 21 -25.23 -15.60 19.08
CA PHE A 21 -25.00 -17.04 18.99
C PHE A 21 -25.50 -17.69 20.29
N ALA A 22 -26.57 -18.46 20.18
CA ALA A 22 -27.06 -19.31 21.27
C ALA A 22 -26.23 -20.59 21.31
N ALA A 23 -25.54 -20.80 22.43
CA ALA A 23 -24.98 -22.10 22.78
C ALA A 23 -26.10 -22.93 23.41
N CYS A 24 -26.46 -24.08 22.83
CA CYS A 24 -27.28 -25.10 23.47
C CYS A 24 -26.37 -26.20 23.99
N GLY A 25 -26.39 -26.39 25.31
CA GLY A 25 -25.80 -27.50 26.02
C GLY A 25 -26.77 -28.70 26.10
N SER A 26 -26.17 -29.84 26.30
CA SER A 26 -26.56 -31.24 26.31
C SER A 26 -27.87 -31.64 27.02
N ASP A 27 -28.51 -32.75 26.51
CA ASP A 27 -28.53 -34.03 27.22
C ASP A 27 -29.12 -35.18 26.38
N GLY A 28 -28.44 -36.32 26.44
CA GLY A 28 -28.99 -37.63 26.63
C GLY A 28 -29.42 -38.52 25.46
N GLY A 29 -28.57 -39.51 25.14
CA GLY A 29 -29.06 -40.88 24.85
C GLY A 29 -29.02 -41.42 23.44
N GLY A 30 -28.07 -42.36 23.19
CA GLY A 30 -28.33 -43.57 22.43
C GLY A 30 -28.06 -43.64 20.92
N ASP A 31 -26.87 -44.15 20.59
CA ASP A 31 -26.56 -45.23 19.66
C ASP A 31 -26.59 -45.02 18.13
N ASN A 32 -25.47 -45.46 17.53
CA ASN A 32 -25.16 -45.82 16.14
C ASN A 32 -24.78 -44.73 15.13
N GLY A 33 -23.47 -44.63 14.94
CA GLY A 33 -22.69 -44.67 13.70
C GLY A 33 -23.11 -43.77 12.55
N GLU A 34 -22.36 -42.70 12.38
CA GLU A 34 -21.74 -42.29 11.11
C GLU A 34 -20.94 -41.01 11.37
N GLY A 35 -19.73 -40.96 10.81
CA GLY A 35 -18.76 -39.92 11.12
C GLY A 35 -19.23 -38.50 10.80
N SER A 36 -19.49 -37.72 11.84
CA SER A 36 -19.63 -36.27 11.73
C SER A 36 -18.24 -35.66 11.68
N GLY A 37 -17.75 -35.44 10.46
CA GLY A 37 -16.61 -34.59 10.22
C GLY A 37 -16.91 -33.20 10.78
N SER A 38 -16.19 -32.79 11.81
CA SER A 38 -16.05 -31.40 12.23
C SER A 38 -15.59 -30.60 11.00
N GLY A 39 -16.52 -29.94 10.35
CA GLY A 39 -16.25 -29.04 9.24
C GLY A 39 -15.48 -27.85 9.76
N SER A 40 -14.17 -27.97 9.83
CA SER A 40 -13.28 -26.83 9.73
C SER A 40 -13.65 -26.18 8.40
N THR A 41 -14.30 -25.04 8.44
CA THR A 41 -14.45 -24.17 7.27
C THR A 41 -13.03 -23.73 6.89
N VAL A 42 -12.40 -24.53 6.02
CA VAL A 42 -11.15 -24.13 5.38
C VAL A 42 -11.50 -22.90 4.58
N THR A 43 -11.07 -21.74 5.04
CA THR A 43 -11.20 -20.50 4.31
C THR A 43 -10.47 -20.67 2.98
N LYS A 44 -11.23 -20.66 1.89
CA LYS A 44 -10.71 -20.83 0.53
C LYS A 44 -9.86 -19.63 0.18
N ASN A 45 -8.71 -19.85 -0.45
CA ASN A 45 -7.86 -18.81 -1.01
C ASN A 45 -7.19 -19.37 -2.27
N GLU A 46 -7.87 -19.25 -3.42
CA GLU A 46 -7.46 -19.82 -4.69
C GLU A 46 -6.42 -19.00 -5.44
N ASN A 47 -6.44 -17.68 -5.25
CA ASN A 47 -5.53 -16.74 -5.94
C ASN A 47 -4.29 -16.38 -5.12
N GLN A 48 -4.14 -16.91 -3.92
CA GLN A 48 -2.98 -16.68 -3.06
C GLN A 48 -1.66 -16.91 -3.81
N ASN A 49 -0.68 -16.06 -3.52
CA ASN A 49 0.66 -16.22 -4.04
C ASN A 49 1.25 -17.57 -3.63
N PRO A 50 1.87 -18.30 -4.56
CA PRO A 50 2.47 -19.60 -4.23
C PRO A 50 3.64 -19.41 -3.25
N ALA A 51 3.87 -20.41 -2.40
CA ALA A 51 5.01 -20.46 -1.49
C ALA A 51 6.35 -20.76 -2.18
N SER A 52 6.38 -20.86 -3.52
CA SER A 52 7.58 -21.14 -4.33
C SER A 52 7.47 -20.45 -5.68
N GLY A 53 8.62 -20.25 -6.35
CA GLY A 53 8.65 -19.72 -7.73
C GLY A 53 9.06 -18.27 -7.90
N TYR A 54 9.32 -17.56 -6.81
CA TYR A 54 9.98 -16.26 -6.84
C TYR A 54 11.44 -16.41 -6.46
N ASN A 55 12.30 -15.48 -6.89
CA ASN A 55 13.72 -15.46 -6.53
C ASN A 55 14.02 -16.42 -5.38
N THR A 56 14.83 -17.34 -5.49
CA THR A 56 15.01 -18.55 -4.65
C THR A 56 15.29 -18.34 -3.15
N ASN A 57 15.20 -17.11 -2.62
CA ASN A 57 15.47 -16.85 -1.20
C ASN A 57 14.17 -16.88 -0.34
N LYS A 58 14.33 -17.33 0.92
CA LYS A 58 13.21 -17.43 1.87
C LYS A 58 12.54 -16.10 2.20
N THR A 59 13.27 -14.99 2.11
CA THR A 59 12.75 -13.65 2.42
C THR A 59 11.79 -13.17 1.35
N SER A 60 12.07 -13.43 0.06
CA SER A 60 11.14 -13.09 -1.03
C SER A 60 9.85 -13.92 -0.97
N LEU A 61 9.92 -15.18 -0.53
CA LEU A 61 8.72 -16.00 -0.30
C LEU A 61 7.85 -15.43 0.82
N LYS A 62 8.45 -15.04 1.95
CA LYS A 62 7.72 -14.40 3.04
C LYS A 62 7.07 -13.08 2.59
N ALA A 63 7.78 -12.28 1.80
CA ALA A 63 7.25 -11.04 1.24
C ALA A 63 6.03 -11.31 0.35
N ALA A 64 6.08 -12.29 -0.52
CA ALA A 64 5.00 -12.63 -1.45
C ALA A 64 3.71 -13.11 -0.76
N GLN A 65 3.81 -13.61 0.47
CA GLN A 65 2.66 -14.05 1.27
C GLN A 65 2.06 -12.96 2.17
N ARG A 66 2.55 -11.72 2.08
CA ARG A 66 2.07 -10.59 2.89
C ARG A 66 0.83 -9.97 2.25
N MET A 67 -0.02 -9.35 3.09
CA MET A 67 -1.29 -8.74 2.64
C MET A 67 -1.11 -7.59 1.66
N GLU A 68 -0.02 -6.85 1.77
CA GLU A 68 0.32 -5.76 0.84
C GLU A 68 0.86 -6.21 -0.51
N PHE A 69 1.19 -7.50 -0.64
CA PHE A 69 1.82 -8.02 -1.85
C PHE A 69 0.75 -8.50 -2.84
N PRO A 70 0.74 -8.00 -4.10
CA PRO A 70 -0.27 -8.35 -5.08
C PRO A 70 0.02 -9.72 -5.71
N ASN A 71 -0.93 -10.26 -6.43
CA ASN A 71 -0.75 -11.48 -7.22
C ASN A 71 0.18 -11.23 -8.39
N ILE A 72 1.30 -11.95 -8.46
CA ILE A 72 2.27 -11.86 -9.55
C ILE A 72 2.32 -13.10 -10.44
N LYS A 73 1.29 -13.94 -10.37
CA LYS A 73 1.21 -15.18 -11.19
C LYS A 73 1.10 -14.90 -12.70
N LYS A 74 0.70 -13.66 -13.08
CA LYS A 74 0.47 -13.34 -14.50
C LYS A 74 1.08 -11.97 -14.85
N PRO A 75 2.10 -11.90 -15.66
CA PRO A 75 3.06 -12.87 -16.19
C PRO A 75 4.31 -12.97 -15.30
N ALA A 76 4.35 -13.96 -14.43
CA ALA A 76 5.38 -14.13 -13.39
C ALA A 76 6.83 -14.27 -13.91
N ALA A 77 7.03 -14.68 -15.16
CA ALA A 77 8.35 -15.04 -15.67
C ALA A 77 9.38 -13.90 -15.71
N ASN A 78 8.93 -12.63 -15.65
CA ASN A 78 9.80 -11.46 -15.80
C ASN A 78 9.89 -10.60 -14.51
N TYR A 79 9.33 -11.05 -13.41
CA TYR A 79 9.36 -10.30 -12.17
C TYR A 79 10.44 -10.79 -11.21
N TYR A 80 11.15 -9.85 -10.64
CA TYR A 80 12.12 -10.06 -9.56
C TYR A 80 11.60 -9.35 -8.31
N VAL A 81 11.50 -10.08 -7.20
CA VAL A 81 11.08 -9.52 -5.90
C VAL A 81 12.32 -9.06 -5.14
N ILE A 82 12.44 -7.75 -4.95
CA ILE A 82 13.47 -7.12 -4.13
C ILE A 82 12.89 -6.94 -2.73
N VAL A 83 13.60 -7.41 -1.71
CA VAL A 83 13.14 -7.31 -0.31
C VAL A 83 14.20 -6.62 0.53
N HIS A 84 13.89 -5.41 0.96
CA HIS A 84 14.73 -4.65 1.87
C HIS A 84 14.42 -5.03 3.30
N THR A 85 15.45 -5.41 4.06
CA THR A 85 15.29 -5.88 5.43
C THR A 85 16.01 -4.98 6.43
N LEU A 86 15.52 -5.01 7.66
CA LEU A 86 16.07 -4.33 8.83
C LEU A 86 16.37 -5.35 9.91
N SER A 87 17.40 -5.11 10.70
CA SER A 87 17.77 -5.95 11.83
C SER A 87 18.11 -5.12 13.07
N GLY A 88 18.07 -5.75 14.23
CA GLY A 88 18.45 -5.10 15.51
C GLY A 88 17.67 -3.81 15.76
N THR A 89 18.37 -2.76 16.15
CA THR A 89 17.78 -1.44 16.45
C THR A 89 17.23 -0.72 15.23
N ALA A 90 17.70 -1.04 14.02
CA ALA A 90 17.15 -0.48 12.79
C ALA A 90 15.70 -0.91 12.52
N ASN A 91 15.27 -2.05 13.05
CA ASN A 91 13.91 -2.56 12.99
C ASN A 91 13.05 -2.17 14.21
N GLN A 92 13.40 -1.08 14.88
CA GLN A 92 12.68 -0.60 16.07
C GLN A 92 12.28 0.87 15.91
N TYR A 93 11.16 1.23 16.51
CA TYR A 93 10.73 2.62 16.64
C TYR A 93 10.15 2.88 18.03
N SER A 94 10.21 4.15 18.45
CA SER A 94 9.66 4.58 19.73
C SER A 94 8.38 5.39 19.51
N TYR A 95 7.34 5.07 20.24
CA TYR A 95 6.08 5.81 20.21
C TYR A 95 5.46 5.88 21.61
N ALA A 96 5.06 7.08 22.04
CA ALA A 96 4.47 7.32 23.35
C ALA A 96 5.30 6.72 24.51
N GLY A 97 6.62 6.84 24.46
CA GLY A 97 7.55 6.36 25.48
C GLY A 97 7.77 4.84 25.51
N LYS A 98 7.30 4.10 24.50
CA LYS A 98 7.50 2.65 24.36
C LYS A 98 8.23 2.32 23.08
N ASN A 99 9.03 1.26 23.13
CA ASN A 99 9.71 0.73 21.94
C ASN A 99 8.89 -0.40 21.32
N TYR A 100 8.84 -0.41 19.99
CA TYR A 100 8.13 -1.39 19.18
C TYR A 100 9.07 -1.96 18.11
N THR A 101 8.90 -3.24 17.82
CA THR A 101 9.47 -3.83 16.61
C THR A 101 8.63 -3.37 15.42
N PHE A 102 9.30 -2.83 14.38
CA PHE A 102 8.60 -2.34 13.20
C PHE A 102 7.95 -3.48 12.41
N ASP A 103 8.69 -4.55 12.17
CA ASP A 103 8.21 -5.72 11.43
C ASP A 103 8.79 -7.01 12.02
N ALA A 104 7.94 -8.01 12.28
CA ALA A 104 8.36 -9.26 12.91
C ALA A 104 9.33 -10.08 12.03
N ASP A 105 9.21 -9.98 10.71
CA ASP A 105 10.12 -10.62 9.74
C ASP A 105 11.31 -9.73 9.37
N GLY A 106 11.36 -8.51 9.92
CA GLY A 106 12.40 -7.52 9.61
C GLY A 106 12.27 -6.93 8.20
N ILE A 107 11.10 -7.02 7.55
CA ILE A 107 10.90 -6.48 6.21
C ILE A 107 10.55 -4.99 6.29
N ASN A 108 11.39 -4.14 5.71
CA ASN A 108 11.14 -2.71 5.57
C ASN A 108 10.09 -2.46 4.49
N PHE A 109 10.37 -2.94 3.29
CA PHE A 109 9.46 -2.94 2.15
C PHE A 109 9.95 -3.91 1.08
N CYS A 110 9.11 -4.19 0.10
CA CYS A 110 9.52 -4.92 -1.09
C CYS A 110 9.11 -4.17 -2.36
N THR A 111 9.89 -4.40 -3.41
CA THR A 111 9.63 -3.88 -4.74
C THR A 111 9.49 -5.04 -5.71
N ILE A 112 8.45 -5.03 -6.54
CA ILE A 112 8.31 -5.95 -7.65
C ILE A 112 8.89 -5.27 -8.89
N TRP A 113 9.94 -5.85 -9.43
CA TRP A 113 10.70 -5.32 -10.55
C TRP A 113 10.46 -6.12 -11.82
N ASP A 114 10.03 -5.46 -12.90
CA ASP A 114 9.98 -6.08 -14.23
C ASP A 114 11.39 -6.07 -14.85
N THR A 115 11.98 -7.25 -15.01
CA THR A 115 13.37 -7.41 -15.48
C THR A 115 13.53 -7.06 -16.94
N ASN A 116 12.49 -7.23 -17.76
CA ASN A 116 12.52 -6.87 -19.19
C ASN A 116 12.36 -5.37 -19.40
N LYS A 117 11.48 -4.74 -18.65
CA LYS A 117 11.21 -3.31 -18.73
C LYS A 117 12.21 -2.48 -17.90
N LYS A 118 12.97 -3.13 -17.02
CA LYS A 118 13.89 -2.51 -16.07
C LYS A 118 13.21 -1.38 -15.29
N SER A 119 12.03 -1.67 -14.77
CA SER A 119 11.20 -0.72 -14.03
C SER A 119 10.40 -1.43 -12.96
N GLN A 120 10.13 -0.75 -11.86
CA GLN A 120 9.27 -1.31 -10.84
C GLN A 120 7.81 -1.35 -11.29
N LEU A 121 7.12 -2.44 -10.95
CA LEU A 121 5.66 -2.55 -11.03
C LEU A 121 5.01 -1.81 -9.87
N CYS A 122 5.49 -2.08 -8.65
CA CYS A 122 5.02 -1.46 -7.41
C CYS A 122 6.03 -1.63 -6.27
N SER A 123 5.87 -0.82 -5.23
CA SER A 123 6.44 -1.02 -3.91
C SER A 123 5.33 -1.37 -2.91
N CYS A 124 5.61 -2.37 -2.05
CA CYS A 124 4.67 -2.95 -1.09
C CYS A 124 5.22 -2.79 0.33
N TYR A 125 4.42 -2.26 1.25
CA TYR A 125 4.88 -1.96 2.60
C TYR A 125 3.74 -1.79 3.61
N ARG A 126 4.11 -1.74 4.89
CA ARG A 126 3.18 -1.56 6.01
C ARG A 126 3.40 -0.24 6.73
N LEU A 127 2.33 0.28 7.30
CA LEU A 127 2.33 1.41 8.22
C LEU A 127 1.61 1.02 9.50
N HIS A 128 2.24 1.36 10.62
CA HIS A 128 1.71 1.16 11.95
C HIS A 128 1.55 2.51 12.66
N ARG A 129 0.77 2.56 13.70
CA ARG A 129 0.67 3.75 14.54
C ARG A 129 2.05 4.15 15.06
N GLY A 130 2.41 5.43 14.90
CA GLY A 130 3.65 5.97 15.45
C GLY A 130 4.93 5.64 14.70
N TYR A 131 4.85 5.04 13.52
CA TYR A 131 6.00 4.67 12.67
C TYR A 131 6.90 5.84 12.22
N GLY A 132 6.42 7.07 12.32
CA GLY A 132 7.17 8.26 11.91
C GLY A 132 8.02 8.79 13.08
N GLY A 133 9.32 8.74 12.93
CA GLY A 133 10.27 9.55 13.71
C GLY A 133 10.61 10.82 12.95
N SER A 134 11.14 11.84 13.64
CA SER A 134 11.48 13.10 12.98
C SER A 134 12.95 13.24 12.61
N HIS A 135 13.81 12.26 12.93
CA HIS A 135 15.22 12.54 13.08
C HIS A 135 16.21 11.74 12.21
N ASN A 136 15.74 10.78 11.45
CA ASN A 136 16.62 9.89 10.69
C ASN A 136 16.55 10.08 9.17
N ARG A 137 16.20 11.28 8.72
CA ARG A 137 16.14 11.57 7.28
C ARG A 137 17.54 11.67 6.71
N VAL A 138 17.81 10.94 5.64
CA VAL A 138 19.05 11.04 4.89
C VAL A 138 19.11 12.38 4.16
N ILE A 139 20.18 13.13 4.37
CA ILE A 139 20.45 14.42 3.74
C ILE A 139 21.50 14.23 2.64
N GLY A 140 21.48 15.07 1.60
CA GLY A 140 22.42 14.95 0.49
C GLY A 140 22.09 13.75 -0.41
N LEU A 141 20.86 13.74 -0.92
CA LEU A 141 20.30 12.61 -1.64
C LEU A 141 21.16 12.18 -2.83
N THR A 142 21.65 10.97 -2.75
CA THR A 142 22.08 10.17 -3.90
C THR A 142 21.06 9.07 -4.10
N TYR A 143 20.85 8.66 -5.34
CA TYR A 143 19.93 7.58 -5.70
C TYR A 143 20.75 6.40 -6.23
N PRO A 144 21.37 5.61 -5.33
CA PRO A 144 22.28 4.54 -5.74
C PRO A 144 21.50 3.42 -6.42
N ALA A 145 22.23 2.67 -7.25
CA ALA A 145 21.76 1.38 -7.71
C ALA A 145 21.48 0.47 -6.51
N ASP A 146 20.50 -0.39 -6.65
CA ASP A 146 20.09 -1.33 -5.61
C ASP A 146 20.92 -2.62 -5.74
N ASP A 147 21.69 -2.95 -4.70
CA ASP A 147 22.54 -4.14 -4.73
C ASP A 147 21.75 -5.44 -4.52
N ASP A 148 20.52 -5.36 -4.00
CA ASP A 148 19.62 -6.50 -3.90
C ASP A 148 18.99 -6.89 -5.26
N LEU A 149 19.16 -6.05 -6.30
CA LEU A 149 18.80 -6.36 -7.68
C LEU A 149 20.03 -6.81 -8.48
N PRO A 150 20.03 -7.99 -9.13
CA PRO A 150 21.12 -8.43 -9.98
C PRO A 150 21.50 -7.39 -11.05
N SER A 151 22.79 -7.19 -11.30
CA SER A 151 23.33 -6.09 -12.13
C SER A 151 22.75 -6.06 -13.54
N GLN A 152 22.48 -7.22 -14.15
CA GLN A 152 21.90 -7.32 -15.50
C GLN A 152 20.50 -6.72 -15.62
N TYR A 153 19.78 -6.59 -14.51
CA TYR A 153 18.40 -6.04 -14.48
C TYR A 153 18.38 -4.58 -14.05
N ARG A 154 19.51 -4.01 -13.63
CA ARG A 154 19.62 -2.60 -13.20
C ARG A 154 19.48 -1.66 -14.39
N ILE A 155 19.10 -0.43 -14.09
CA ILE A 155 19.03 0.68 -15.03
C ILE A 155 19.82 1.86 -14.46
N ASP A 156 20.39 2.68 -15.35
CA ASP A 156 21.06 3.91 -14.96
C ASP A 156 20.09 5.01 -14.56
N ASP A 157 20.55 5.95 -13.78
CA ASP A 157 19.78 7.14 -13.39
C ASP A 157 19.68 8.13 -14.57
N TYR A 158 18.60 8.00 -15.35
CA TYR A 158 18.28 8.92 -16.45
C TYR A 158 17.37 10.08 -16.04
N MET A 159 17.04 10.23 -14.76
CA MET A 159 16.21 11.33 -14.28
C MET A 159 16.99 12.64 -14.16
N ARG A 160 18.28 12.58 -13.83
CA ARG A 160 19.12 13.77 -13.70
C ARG A 160 19.14 14.59 -14.99
N GLY A 161 18.76 15.89 -14.89
CA GLY A 161 18.72 16.80 -16.02
C GLY A 161 17.62 16.50 -17.06
N SER A 162 16.70 15.58 -16.77
CA SER A 162 15.63 15.19 -17.70
C SER A 162 14.38 16.07 -17.62
N GLY A 163 14.25 16.91 -16.58
CA GLY A 163 13.05 17.66 -16.24
C GLY A 163 12.07 16.86 -15.34
N PHE A 164 12.41 15.62 -15.01
CA PHE A 164 11.68 14.81 -14.04
C PHE A 164 12.44 14.74 -12.73
N GLN A 165 11.71 14.64 -11.63
CA GLN A 165 12.25 14.38 -10.31
C GLN A 165 12.31 12.87 -10.03
N HIS A 166 13.15 12.49 -9.07
CA HIS A 166 13.19 11.15 -8.49
C HIS A 166 11.95 10.97 -7.58
N GLY A 167 10.85 10.52 -8.17
CA GLY A 167 9.62 10.29 -7.44
C GLY A 167 9.73 9.02 -6.59
N HIS A 168 9.77 9.19 -5.28
CA HIS A 168 9.73 8.06 -4.35
C HIS A 168 8.39 7.34 -4.44
N ILE A 169 8.43 6.02 -4.55
CA ILE A 169 7.20 5.23 -4.44
C ILE A 169 6.92 4.95 -2.97
N LEU A 170 7.81 4.39 -2.19
CA LEU A 170 7.74 4.48 -0.74
C LEU A 170 8.41 5.80 -0.31
N PRO A 171 7.67 6.78 0.28
CA PRO A 171 8.25 8.06 0.62
C PRO A 171 9.21 7.97 1.81
N GLN A 172 10.28 8.75 1.79
CA GLN A 172 11.23 8.86 2.89
C GLN A 172 10.56 9.16 4.23
N THR A 173 9.56 10.02 4.22
CA THR A 173 8.84 10.46 5.44
C THR A 173 8.16 9.31 6.18
N GLU A 174 7.91 8.20 5.52
CA GLU A 174 7.32 7.00 6.11
C GLU A 174 8.36 6.04 6.71
N ARG A 175 9.64 6.36 6.63
CA ARG A 175 10.76 5.53 7.12
C ARG A 175 11.77 6.32 7.97
N THR A 176 11.31 7.40 8.61
CA THR A 176 12.18 8.25 9.46
C THR A 176 12.40 7.71 10.88
N PHE A 177 11.85 6.57 11.22
CA PHE A 177 12.06 5.94 12.51
C PHE A 177 13.49 5.35 12.67
N SER A 178 14.18 5.04 11.57
CA SER A 178 15.52 4.51 11.56
C SER A 178 16.29 5.04 10.35
N TYR A 179 17.61 5.28 10.51
CA TYR A 179 18.47 5.73 9.42
C TYR A 179 18.53 4.70 8.29
N ASP A 180 18.69 3.42 8.61
CA ASP A 180 18.75 2.36 7.61
C ASP A 180 17.43 2.18 6.88
N ALA A 181 16.31 2.25 7.60
CA ALA A 181 14.99 2.21 6.98
C ALA A 181 14.80 3.35 5.98
N ASN A 182 15.22 4.57 6.36
CA ASN A 182 15.14 5.74 5.49
C ASN A 182 16.11 5.66 4.31
N ARG A 183 17.35 5.26 4.53
CA ARG A 183 18.37 5.13 3.48
C ARG A 183 17.93 4.18 2.36
N GLN A 184 17.30 3.05 2.71
CA GLN A 184 16.80 2.07 1.73
C GLN A 184 15.73 2.67 0.79
N THR A 185 14.96 3.66 1.23
CA THR A 185 13.98 4.31 0.35
C THR A 185 14.61 5.07 -0.81
N ASN A 186 15.91 5.39 -0.75
CA ASN A 186 16.63 6.14 -1.78
C ASN A 186 17.23 5.25 -2.90
N TYR A 187 17.08 3.95 -2.84
CA TYR A 187 17.50 3.09 -3.95
C TYR A 187 16.73 3.42 -5.22
N LEU A 188 17.42 3.37 -6.36
CA LEU A 188 16.83 3.68 -7.66
C LEU A 188 15.66 2.76 -8.01
N THR A 189 15.59 1.56 -7.43
CA THR A 189 14.47 0.64 -7.56
C THR A 189 13.19 1.11 -6.90
N ASN A 190 13.26 2.08 -5.97
CA ASN A 190 12.11 2.74 -5.35
C ASN A 190 11.73 4.06 -6.04
N MET A 191 12.34 4.37 -7.19
CA MET A 191 12.14 5.63 -7.90
C MET A 191 11.42 5.41 -9.22
N GLN A 192 10.53 6.35 -9.54
CA GLN A 192 9.98 6.50 -10.90
C GLN A 192 10.03 7.99 -11.30
N PRO A 193 10.26 8.31 -12.59
CA PRO A 193 10.27 9.69 -13.04
C PRO A 193 8.92 10.35 -12.80
N GLN A 194 8.91 11.48 -12.10
CA GLN A 194 7.71 12.27 -11.84
C GLN A 194 7.93 13.72 -12.24
N TYR A 195 6.89 14.36 -12.80
CA TYR A 195 6.91 15.80 -12.98
C TYR A 195 6.99 16.52 -11.62
N PRO A 196 7.75 17.62 -11.50
CA PRO A 196 7.86 18.35 -10.23
C PRO A 196 6.51 18.71 -9.61
N GLN A 197 5.59 19.22 -10.43
CA GLN A 197 4.26 19.61 -9.99
C GLN A 197 3.40 18.42 -9.54
N PHE A 198 3.65 17.23 -10.07
CA PHE A 198 2.98 16.00 -9.65
C PHE A 198 3.57 15.46 -8.36
N ASN A 199 4.90 15.35 -8.29
CA ASN A 199 5.63 14.88 -7.11
C ASN A 199 5.40 15.80 -5.90
N GLY A 200 5.27 17.11 -6.13
CA GLY A 200 4.87 18.08 -5.12
C GLY A 200 6.01 18.74 -4.38
N TYR A 201 7.20 18.61 -4.88
CA TYR A 201 8.35 19.35 -4.37
C TYR A 201 8.86 20.27 -5.48
N ASP A 202 8.73 21.58 -5.30
CA ASP A 202 9.33 22.57 -6.20
C ASP A 202 10.48 23.28 -5.46
N ASP A 203 11.70 23.10 -5.96
CA ASP A 203 12.92 23.71 -5.40
C ASP A 203 12.92 25.25 -5.56
N LYS A 204 12.08 25.79 -6.44
CA LYS A 204 12.09 27.21 -6.76
C LYS A 204 11.30 28.05 -5.74
N ASP A 205 10.18 27.53 -5.27
CA ASP A 205 9.31 28.21 -4.33
C ASP A 205 9.13 27.48 -3.00
N ASN A 206 9.84 26.35 -2.84
CA ASN A 206 9.73 25.46 -1.67
C ASN A 206 8.29 25.00 -1.40
N SER A 207 7.45 24.93 -2.44
CA SER A 207 6.08 24.46 -2.32
C SER A 207 6.01 22.94 -2.20
N HIS A 208 5.05 22.45 -1.41
CA HIS A 208 4.82 21.04 -1.15
C HIS A 208 3.36 20.71 -1.45
N THR A 209 2.97 20.80 -2.73
CA THR A 209 1.56 20.81 -3.12
C THR A 209 1.19 19.89 -4.28
N GLY A 210 2.06 18.95 -4.66
CA GLY A 210 1.75 18.02 -5.75
C GLY A 210 0.67 16.98 -5.41
N LEU A 211 0.00 16.48 -6.42
CA LEU A 211 -1.07 15.51 -6.23
C LEU A 211 -0.58 14.22 -5.57
N TRP A 212 0.59 13.71 -5.97
CA TRP A 212 1.20 12.53 -5.35
C TRP A 212 1.44 12.74 -3.86
N LEU A 213 2.05 13.88 -3.50
CA LEU A 213 2.26 14.26 -2.11
C LEU A 213 0.96 14.39 -1.30
N LEU A 214 -0.12 14.90 -1.91
CA LEU A 214 -1.44 14.97 -1.25
C LEU A 214 -2.02 13.59 -1.00
N MET A 215 -1.90 12.65 -1.95
CA MET A 215 -2.33 11.26 -1.79
C MET A 215 -1.53 10.56 -0.68
N GLU A 216 -0.20 10.71 -0.66
CA GLU A 216 0.67 10.23 0.42
C GLU A 216 0.28 10.83 1.77
N GLY A 217 0.06 12.14 1.82
CA GLY A 217 -0.38 12.84 3.03
C GLY A 217 -1.72 12.31 3.57
N LYS A 218 -2.63 11.87 2.68
CA LYS A 218 -3.88 11.20 3.08
C LYS A 218 -3.59 9.86 3.76
N VAL A 219 -2.77 9.01 3.16
CA VAL A 219 -2.39 7.71 3.73
C VAL A 219 -1.67 7.89 5.08
N GLN A 220 -0.76 8.86 5.18
CA GLN A 220 -0.06 9.19 6.43
C GLN A 220 -1.02 9.66 7.54
N LYS A 221 -2.03 10.48 7.21
CA LYS A 221 -3.06 10.90 8.17
C LYS A 221 -3.86 9.70 8.67
N LEU A 222 -4.20 8.75 7.80
CA LEU A 222 -4.87 7.51 8.19
C LEU A 222 -3.99 6.66 9.11
N ALA A 223 -2.70 6.50 8.79
CA ALA A 223 -1.76 5.75 9.62
C ALA A 223 -1.59 6.35 11.04
N LYS A 224 -1.59 7.68 11.16
CA LYS A 224 -1.53 8.35 12.47
C LYS A 224 -2.75 8.10 13.37
N ARG A 225 -3.88 7.72 12.78
CA ARG A 225 -5.14 7.42 13.49
C ARG A 225 -5.34 5.94 13.80
N LEU A 226 -4.41 5.07 13.40
CA LEU A 226 -4.50 3.63 13.67
C LEU A 226 -4.54 3.34 15.17
N GLY A 227 -5.28 2.32 15.55
CA GLY A 227 -5.20 1.71 16.88
C GLY A 227 -3.86 0.99 17.07
N ALA A 228 -3.60 0.54 18.30
CA ALA A 228 -2.32 -0.12 18.64
C ALA A 228 -2.06 -1.41 17.83
N ASN A 229 -3.12 -2.11 17.44
CA ASN A 229 -3.05 -3.39 16.72
C ASN A 229 -3.51 -3.28 15.27
N ASP A 230 -3.79 -2.06 14.81
CA ASP A 230 -4.21 -1.82 13.44
C ASP A 230 -3.01 -1.66 12.51
N THR A 231 -3.20 -1.99 11.26
CA THR A 231 -2.16 -1.87 10.23
C THR A 231 -2.76 -1.34 8.93
N LEU A 232 -2.05 -0.46 8.24
CA LEU A 232 -2.26 -0.19 6.83
C LEU A 232 -1.25 -1.00 6.01
N PHE A 233 -1.76 -1.66 4.99
CA PHE A 233 -1.01 -2.36 3.96
C PHE A 233 -1.12 -1.54 2.68
N VAL A 234 0.00 -1.22 2.07
CA VAL A 234 0.07 -0.32 0.92
C VAL A 234 0.82 -1.00 -0.23
N CYS A 235 0.20 -1.00 -1.41
CA CYS A 235 0.84 -1.35 -2.67
C CYS A 235 0.65 -0.19 -3.63
N LYS A 236 1.73 0.40 -4.13
CA LYS A 236 1.65 1.56 -5.01
C LYS A 236 2.77 1.63 -6.05
N GLY A 237 2.52 2.35 -7.14
CA GLY A 237 3.48 2.49 -8.23
C GLY A 237 2.95 3.35 -9.38
N GLY A 238 3.79 3.50 -10.38
CA GLY A 238 3.40 4.07 -11.68
C GLY A 238 3.27 2.98 -12.72
N THR A 239 2.40 3.18 -13.68
CA THR A 239 2.09 2.20 -14.73
C THR A 239 3.26 1.96 -15.69
N ILE A 240 3.47 0.69 -16.03
CA ILE A 240 4.54 0.27 -16.95
C ILE A 240 4.03 -0.55 -18.15
N GLN A 241 2.72 -0.75 -18.26
CA GLN A 241 2.09 -1.51 -19.33
C GLN A 241 2.08 -0.71 -20.63
N GLU A 242 2.01 -1.41 -21.74
CA GLU A 242 1.82 -0.79 -23.05
C GLU A 242 0.55 0.07 -23.05
N GLY A 243 0.61 1.23 -23.70
CA GLY A 243 -0.48 2.23 -23.69
C GLY A 243 -0.59 3.07 -22.41
N GLN A 244 0.12 2.68 -21.34
CA GLN A 244 0.12 3.40 -20.06
C GLN A 244 1.50 4.02 -19.72
N VAL A 245 2.34 4.23 -20.72
CA VAL A 245 3.65 4.87 -20.64
C VAL A 245 3.61 6.19 -21.38
N LEU A 246 4.05 7.29 -20.74
CA LEU A 246 4.17 8.60 -21.39
C LEU A 246 5.33 8.61 -22.40
N LYS A 247 6.50 8.18 -21.96
CA LYS A 247 7.72 8.11 -22.76
C LYS A 247 8.78 7.28 -22.05
N LYS A 248 9.92 7.11 -22.71
CA LYS A 248 11.13 6.53 -22.09
C LYS A 248 12.29 7.52 -22.12
N LEU A 249 12.91 7.77 -20.98
CA LEU A 249 14.13 8.57 -20.91
C LEU A 249 15.28 7.76 -21.48
N LYS A 250 16.06 8.39 -22.38
CA LYS A 250 17.15 7.72 -23.14
C LYS A 250 16.72 6.39 -23.79
N GLY A 251 15.44 6.25 -24.15
CA GLY A 251 14.88 5.03 -24.74
C GLY A 251 14.72 3.85 -23.76
N GLN A 252 15.04 4.01 -22.50
CA GLN A 252 15.10 2.92 -21.51
C GLN A 252 14.19 3.13 -20.31
N MET A 253 14.40 4.19 -19.52
CA MET A 253 13.68 4.40 -18.27
C MET A 253 12.25 4.89 -18.55
N ILE A 254 11.29 4.09 -18.09
CA ILE A 254 9.85 4.37 -18.27
C ILE A 254 9.45 5.58 -17.42
N VAL A 255 8.73 6.51 -18.08
CA VAL A 255 7.94 7.56 -17.42
C VAL A 255 6.49 7.09 -17.41
N PRO A 256 5.91 6.77 -16.24
CA PRO A 256 4.54 6.32 -16.15
C PRO A 256 3.53 7.37 -16.65
N LYS A 257 2.44 6.92 -17.27
CA LYS A 257 1.31 7.78 -17.63
C LYS A 257 0.33 7.95 -16.48
N TYR A 258 0.20 6.92 -15.65
CA TYR A 258 -0.67 6.92 -14.48
C TYR A 258 0.09 6.45 -13.25
N PHE A 259 -0.39 6.88 -12.07
CA PHE A 259 0.08 6.39 -10.77
C PHE A 259 -1.10 5.87 -9.96
N PHE A 260 -0.83 4.87 -9.13
CA PHE A 260 -1.84 4.22 -8.30
C PHE A 260 -1.35 3.96 -6.87
N MET A 261 -2.31 3.85 -5.96
CA MET A 261 -2.11 3.32 -4.61
C MET A 261 -3.28 2.41 -4.26
N ALA A 262 -3.01 1.20 -3.81
CA ALA A 262 -3.97 0.31 -3.17
C ALA A 262 -3.67 0.30 -1.66
N VAL A 263 -4.68 0.58 -0.84
CA VAL A 263 -4.57 0.71 0.61
C VAL A 263 -5.59 -0.19 1.29
N LEU A 264 -5.10 -1.15 2.08
CA LEU A 264 -5.91 -2.04 2.92
C LEU A 264 -5.68 -1.69 4.38
N ARG A 265 -6.74 -1.53 5.15
CA ARG A 265 -6.68 -1.35 6.61
C ARG A 265 -7.21 -2.60 7.29
N LYS A 266 -6.41 -3.14 8.22
CA LYS A 266 -6.82 -4.17 9.17
C LYS A 266 -7.08 -3.53 10.52
N THR A 267 -8.24 -3.82 11.11
CA THR A 267 -8.60 -3.43 12.48
C THR A 267 -9.14 -4.66 13.23
N GLN A 268 -9.50 -4.50 14.49
CA GLN A 268 -10.19 -5.57 15.23
C GLN A 268 -11.56 -5.92 14.62
N SER A 269 -12.22 -4.97 13.94
CA SER A 269 -13.52 -5.17 13.30
C SER A 269 -13.43 -5.75 11.88
N GLY A 270 -12.23 -6.05 11.37
CA GLY A 270 -12.02 -6.64 10.04
C GLY A 270 -11.22 -5.75 9.10
N TYR A 271 -11.49 -5.90 7.82
CA TYR A 271 -10.74 -5.26 6.74
C TYR A 271 -11.59 -4.23 5.99
N SER A 272 -10.94 -3.20 5.49
CA SER A 272 -11.50 -2.22 4.56
C SER A 272 -10.41 -1.70 3.62
N ALA A 273 -10.76 -1.41 2.36
CA ALA A 273 -9.77 -0.97 1.38
C ALA A 273 -10.30 0.17 0.50
N PHE A 274 -9.38 0.88 -0.13
CA PHE A 274 -9.65 1.82 -1.22
C PHE A 274 -8.43 1.92 -2.12
N GLY A 275 -8.65 2.36 -3.35
CA GLY A 275 -7.63 2.66 -4.33
C GLY A 275 -7.55 4.15 -4.65
N PHE A 276 -6.36 4.61 -5.06
CA PHE A 276 -6.17 5.85 -5.80
C PHE A 276 -5.70 5.55 -7.22
N TRP A 277 -6.22 6.30 -8.17
CA TRP A 277 -5.77 6.32 -9.55
C TRP A 277 -5.68 7.75 -10.04
N THR A 278 -4.57 8.12 -10.69
CA THR A 278 -4.38 9.46 -11.20
C THR A 278 -3.52 9.50 -12.45
N GLU A 279 -3.81 10.43 -13.34
CA GLU A 279 -2.94 10.73 -14.48
C GLU A 279 -1.72 11.53 -14.02
N HIS A 280 -0.56 11.24 -14.62
CA HIS A 280 0.69 11.92 -14.36
C HIS A 280 0.79 13.19 -15.20
N LEU A 281 0.37 14.31 -14.64
CA LEU A 281 0.30 15.59 -15.33
C LEU A 281 1.53 16.47 -15.03
N SER A 282 1.94 17.23 -16.05
CA SER A 282 3.03 18.21 -15.92
C SER A 282 2.58 19.53 -15.31
N SER A 283 1.27 19.77 -15.23
CA SER A 283 0.68 20.95 -14.58
C SER A 283 -0.42 20.49 -13.63
N TYR A 284 -0.51 21.17 -12.50
CA TYR A 284 -1.41 20.80 -11.42
C TYR A 284 -1.83 22.05 -10.64
N VAL A 285 -3.14 22.22 -10.40
CA VAL A 285 -3.68 23.34 -9.62
C VAL A 285 -4.19 22.82 -8.28
N PRO A 286 -3.44 22.96 -7.18
CA PRO A 286 -3.75 22.35 -5.89
C PRO A 286 -5.11 22.75 -5.32
N SER A 287 -5.51 24.01 -5.50
CA SER A 287 -6.78 24.54 -4.96
C SER A 287 -8.02 23.88 -5.51
N ASN A 288 -7.92 23.24 -6.69
CA ASN A 288 -9.05 22.60 -7.37
C ASN A 288 -9.09 21.08 -7.14
N TYR A 289 -8.14 20.51 -6.40
CA TYR A 289 -8.04 19.07 -6.25
C TYR A 289 -8.86 18.56 -5.08
N ASN A 290 -9.78 17.66 -5.41
CA ASN A 290 -10.50 16.86 -4.44
C ASN A 290 -10.03 15.40 -4.58
N LEU A 291 -9.27 14.88 -3.61
CA LEU A 291 -8.74 13.52 -3.61
C LEU A 291 -9.81 12.44 -3.77
N ARG A 292 -11.06 12.76 -3.41
CA ARG A 292 -12.19 11.85 -3.61
C ARG A 292 -12.39 11.47 -5.08
N GLN A 293 -12.09 12.39 -6.00
CA GLN A 293 -12.24 12.13 -7.44
C GLN A 293 -11.23 11.11 -7.96
N ASN A 294 -10.14 10.93 -7.24
CA ASN A 294 -9.10 9.95 -7.54
C ASN A 294 -9.25 8.66 -6.75
N ALA A 295 -10.20 8.62 -5.80
CA ALA A 295 -10.43 7.47 -4.92
C ALA A 295 -11.54 6.58 -5.47
N MET A 296 -11.32 5.27 -5.41
CA MET A 296 -12.21 4.24 -5.96
C MET A 296 -12.13 2.94 -5.16
N SER A 297 -12.95 1.97 -5.52
CA SER A 297 -12.85 0.60 -5.02
C SER A 297 -11.57 -0.09 -5.55
N ILE A 298 -11.12 -1.13 -4.85
CA ILE A 298 -9.98 -1.94 -5.32
C ILE A 298 -10.34 -2.64 -6.63
N ALA A 299 -11.55 -3.22 -6.75
CA ALA A 299 -11.98 -3.88 -7.97
C ALA A 299 -11.99 -2.95 -9.21
N GLU A 300 -12.23 -1.64 -9.04
CA GLU A 300 -12.06 -0.65 -10.11
C GLU A 300 -10.59 -0.38 -10.42
N LEU A 301 -9.75 -0.27 -9.38
CA LEU A 301 -8.32 -0.06 -9.54
C LEU A 301 -7.65 -1.24 -10.27
N GLU A 302 -8.06 -2.47 -9.99
CA GLU A 302 -7.58 -3.70 -10.65
C GLU A 302 -7.87 -3.71 -12.15
N LYS A 303 -9.06 -3.28 -12.54
CA LYS A 303 -9.41 -3.13 -13.97
C LYS A 303 -8.51 -2.14 -14.69
N LEU A 304 -8.09 -1.07 -14.01
CA LEU A 304 -7.23 -0.03 -14.59
C LEU A 304 -5.76 -0.46 -14.63
N THR A 305 -5.29 -1.16 -13.60
CA THR A 305 -3.88 -1.56 -13.46
C THR A 305 -3.56 -2.92 -14.05
N GLY A 306 -4.55 -3.83 -14.10
CA GLY A 306 -4.34 -5.26 -14.39
C GLY A 306 -3.62 -6.00 -13.26
N ILE A 307 -3.53 -5.40 -12.07
CA ILE A 307 -2.89 -5.98 -10.88
C ILE A 307 -4.00 -6.46 -9.95
N ASP A 308 -3.91 -7.69 -9.49
CA ASP A 308 -4.77 -8.31 -8.50
C ASP A 308 -4.17 -8.01 -7.11
N PHE A 309 -4.82 -7.11 -6.35
CA PHE A 309 -4.34 -6.64 -5.06
C PHE A 309 -4.90 -7.50 -3.93
N PHE A 310 -4.17 -7.59 -2.83
CA PHE A 310 -4.60 -8.24 -1.57
C PHE A 310 -4.97 -9.71 -1.69
N CYS A 311 -4.50 -10.38 -2.73
CA CYS A 311 -4.74 -11.80 -3.06
C CYS A 311 -4.37 -12.79 -1.95
N ASN A 312 -3.71 -12.36 -0.89
CA ASN A 312 -3.40 -13.19 0.27
C ASN A 312 -4.48 -13.12 1.37
N LEU A 313 -5.57 -12.38 1.16
CA LEU A 313 -6.78 -12.46 1.97
C LEU A 313 -7.57 -13.75 1.60
N PRO A 314 -8.36 -14.33 2.53
CA PRO A 314 -9.35 -15.33 2.15
C PRO A 314 -10.31 -14.78 1.09
N ASP A 315 -10.68 -15.61 0.08
CA ASP A 315 -11.44 -15.20 -1.10
C ASP A 315 -12.73 -14.45 -0.79
N ASP A 316 -13.48 -14.88 0.24
CA ASP A 316 -14.73 -14.25 0.66
C ASP A 316 -14.54 -12.86 1.30
N ILE A 317 -13.41 -12.67 1.98
CA ILE A 317 -13.03 -11.37 2.57
C ILE A 317 -12.50 -10.45 1.47
N GLU A 318 -11.63 -10.98 0.60
CA GLU A 318 -11.04 -10.26 -0.52
C GLU A 318 -12.13 -9.68 -1.43
N GLU A 319 -13.02 -10.53 -1.94
CA GLU A 319 -14.12 -10.13 -2.81
C GLU A 319 -14.99 -9.03 -2.22
N LYS A 320 -15.32 -9.16 -0.93
CA LYS A 320 -16.11 -8.15 -0.21
C LYS A 320 -15.36 -6.83 -0.06
N VAL A 321 -14.08 -6.88 0.31
CA VAL A 321 -13.25 -5.70 0.57
C VAL A 321 -12.98 -4.94 -0.72
N GLU A 322 -12.70 -5.64 -1.81
CA GLU A 322 -12.37 -5.05 -3.11
C GLU A 322 -13.56 -4.33 -3.76
N LYS A 323 -14.75 -4.88 -3.61
CA LYS A 323 -15.99 -4.27 -4.13
C LYS A 323 -16.51 -3.12 -3.29
N SER A 324 -16.03 -2.99 -2.04
CA SER A 324 -16.56 -2.03 -1.08
C SER A 324 -15.71 -0.77 -1.05
N PHE A 325 -16.31 0.37 -1.41
CA PHE A 325 -15.70 1.69 -1.22
C PHE A 325 -16.70 2.64 -0.57
N SER A 326 -16.34 3.17 0.59
CA SER A 326 -17.14 4.19 1.30
C SER A 326 -16.30 5.43 1.53
N PRO A 327 -16.56 6.55 0.84
CA PRO A 327 -15.83 7.81 1.05
C PRO A 327 -15.84 8.27 2.49
N ILE A 328 -16.97 8.13 3.17
CA ILE A 328 -17.13 8.57 4.59
C ILE A 328 -16.19 7.78 5.51
N LEU A 329 -16.04 6.48 5.29
CA LEU A 329 -15.14 5.64 6.09
C LEU A 329 -13.67 6.11 6.02
N TRP A 330 -13.32 6.78 4.95
CA TRP A 330 -11.98 7.22 4.63
C TRP A 330 -11.78 8.75 4.75
N ASP A 331 -12.77 9.48 5.25
CA ASP A 331 -12.75 10.97 5.37
C ASP A 331 -12.48 11.67 4.02
N PHE A 332 -13.13 11.23 2.94
CA PHE A 332 -13.13 11.89 1.64
C PHE A 332 -14.28 12.86 1.47
#